data_d4ca2ecd7297e58268703c1a5bb05a03
#
_entry.id   d4ca2ecd7297e58268703c1a5bb05a03
#
_cell.length_a   1.000
_cell.length_b   1.000
_cell.length_c   1.000
_cell.angle_alpha   90.00
_cell.angle_beta   90.00
_cell.angle_gamma   90.00
#
_symmetry.space_group_name_H-M   'P 1'
#
loop_
_entity.id
_entity.type
_entity.pdbx_description
1 polymer ?
#
loop_
_entity_poly.entity_id
_entity_poly.type
_entity_poly.pdbx_seq_one_letter_code
_entity_poly.pdbx_strand_id
1 'polypeptide(L)'
;MNKLRVIGNDLVKYYEIDLTDYLPLTSKAFRIIDKTGKQYFVKETLPNTLEKYQFLYNQGLTNILYPLKNFEQKFVTRNPLASFYVSNFYDDTTIISEPKAQHMLNELDNLHEKTSFKRQLNPMTSRPKFEELTNRLDYKFKMLENYIRSVEAKPLNMYSMPVLANYQYVLDAKKELVRLQKRIISSIKAKDSIDYSFVHNNPRLEHTINYNGSYYLISLDNGKIGVESLDFAKFYIENENLNLDFKNIFINHFKGLNPFYYDYFRYLVLLIYISRLDVASDEYINAEIFISTTNSIKKYFTNFQDVNEDDE
;
A
#
# COMPACT_ATOMS: atom_id res chain seq x y z
N MET A 1 31.86 -9.03 3.94
CA MET A 1 31.61 -9.20 5.40
C MET A 1 30.11 -9.51 5.55
N ASN A 2 29.77 -10.63 6.17
CA ASN A 2 28.38 -11.10 6.21
C ASN A 2 27.54 -10.14 7.09
N LYS A 3 26.54 -9.45 6.51
CA LYS A 3 25.66 -8.49 7.20
C LYS A 3 25.09 -9.06 8.52
N LEU A 4 24.74 -10.34 8.54
CA LEU A 4 24.26 -11.06 9.71
C LEU A 4 25.26 -11.12 10.86
N ARG A 5 26.58 -11.16 10.59
CA ARG A 5 27.58 -11.15 11.65
C ARG A 5 27.63 -9.81 12.38
N VAL A 6 27.35 -8.73 11.66
CA VAL A 6 27.29 -7.37 12.26
C VAL A 6 26.03 -7.23 13.10
N ILE A 7 24.88 -7.67 12.58
CA ILE A 7 23.61 -7.66 13.33
C ILE A 7 23.70 -8.57 14.57
N GLY A 8 24.36 -9.74 14.48
CA GLY A 8 24.54 -10.67 15.62
C GLY A 8 25.24 -10.04 16.82
N ASN A 9 26.30 -9.27 16.60
CA ASN A 9 26.99 -8.56 17.68
C ASN A 9 26.10 -7.49 18.32
N ASP A 10 25.30 -6.80 17.51
CA ASP A 10 24.38 -5.78 17.99
C ASP A 10 23.17 -6.38 18.73
N LEU A 11 22.71 -7.58 18.36
CA LEU A 11 21.66 -8.30 19.09
C LEU A 11 22.10 -8.61 20.52
N VAL A 12 23.33 -9.09 20.71
CA VAL A 12 23.89 -9.31 22.05
C VAL A 12 24.03 -7.99 22.81
N LYS A 13 24.64 -6.98 22.16
CA LYS A 13 24.97 -5.70 22.80
C LYS A 13 23.73 -4.89 23.22
N TYR A 14 22.69 -4.87 22.39
CA TYR A 14 21.55 -3.97 22.58
C TYR A 14 20.28 -4.67 23.09
N TYR A 15 20.20 -6.02 23.03
CA TYR A 15 19.00 -6.78 23.39
C TYR A 15 19.27 -8.01 24.27
N GLU A 16 20.54 -8.34 24.59
CA GLU A 16 20.94 -9.59 25.25
C GLU A 16 20.47 -10.86 24.50
N ILE A 17 20.36 -10.78 23.19
CA ILE A 17 19.92 -11.91 22.37
C ILE A 17 21.17 -12.60 21.79
N ASP A 18 21.45 -13.78 22.31
CA ASP A 18 22.53 -14.67 21.84
C ASP A 18 21.99 -15.55 20.70
N LEU A 19 22.30 -15.15 19.46
CA LEU A 19 21.87 -15.83 18.26
C LEU A 19 22.49 -17.25 18.15
N THR A 20 21.60 -18.28 18.05
CA THR A 20 22.03 -19.68 17.79
C THR A 20 21.69 -20.12 16.38
N ASP A 21 20.53 -19.68 15.84
CA ASP A 21 20.09 -20.04 14.50
C ASP A 21 19.26 -18.93 13.87
N TYR A 22 19.16 -18.92 12.54
CA TYR A 22 18.37 -17.96 11.80
C TYR A 22 17.78 -18.52 10.53
N LEU A 23 16.59 -18.05 10.16
CA LEU A 23 15.89 -18.33 8.91
C LEU A 23 15.60 -17.02 8.17
N PRO A 24 16.14 -16.80 6.96
CA PRO A 24 15.77 -15.64 6.17
C PRO A 24 14.31 -15.77 5.70
N LEU A 25 13.49 -14.74 5.97
CA LEU A 25 12.11 -14.63 5.51
C LEU A 25 12.03 -13.83 4.22
N THR A 26 12.84 -12.76 4.14
CA THR A 26 13.01 -11.92 2.95
C THR A 26 14.48 -11.47 2.87
N SER A 27 14.83 -10.69 1.83
CA SER A 27 16.17 -10.09 1.72
C SER A 27 16.53 -9.14 2.87
N LYS A 28 15.55 -8.67 3.66
CA LYS A 28 15.72 -7.71 4.76
C LYS A 28 15.18 -8.19 6.10
N ALA A 29 14.49 -9.33 6.14
CA ALA A 29 13.83 -9.83 7.34
C ALA A 29 14.26 -11.25 7.66
N PHE A 30 14.44 -11.53 8.95
CA PHE A 30 14.95 -12.80 9.47
C PHE A 30 14.14 -13.22 10.69
N ARG A 31 13.83 -14.51 10.77
CA ARG A 31 13.46 -15.16 12.02
C ARG A 31 14.75 -15.62 12.68
N ILE A 32 14.96 -15.31 13.94
CA ILE A 32 16.12 -15.72 14.69
C ILE A 32 15.71 -16.51 15.93
N ILE A 33 16.58 -17.42 16.38
CA ILE A 33 16.39 -18.23 17.58
C ILE A 33 17.57 -17.96 18.51
N ASP A 34 17.28 -17.66 19.77
CA ASP A 34 18.31 -17.48 20.80
C ASP A 34 18.68 -18.80 21.50
N LYS A 35 19.68 -18.75 22.40
CA LYS A 35 20.11 -19.90 23.20
C LYS A 35 19.04 -20.54 24.06
N THR A 36 17.97 -19.80 24.37
CA THR A 36 16.82 -20.29 25.18
C THR A 36 15.75 -20.95 24.33
N GLY A 37 15.89 -20.91 22.99
CA GLY A 37 14.88 -21.36 22.04
C GLY A 37 13.81 -20.32 21.74
N LYS A 38 13.92 -19.11 22.32
CA LYS A 38 12.97 -18.03 22.05
C LYS A 38 13.22 -17.46 20.66
N GLN A 39 12.10 -17.13 19.99
CA GLN A 39 12.12 -16.69 18.61
C GLN A 39 11.84 -15.19 18.51
N TYR A 40 12.56 -14.55 17.60
CA TYR A 40 12.42 -13.13 17.34
C TYR A 40 12.38 -12.88 15.83
N PHE A 41 11.74 -11.78 15.47
CA PHE A 41 11.75 -11.22 14.13
C PHE A 41 12.71 -10.03 14.10
N VAL A 42 13.67 -10.06 13.17
CA VAL A 42 14.62 -8.98 12.94
C VAL A 42 14.44 -8.45 11.53
N LYS A 43 14.28 -7.14 11.38
CA LYS A 43 14.12 -6.51 10.06
C LYS A 43 15.04 -5.31 9.89
N GLU A 44 15.81 -5.33 8.79
CA GLU A 44 16.55 -4.16 8.32
C GLU A 44 15.57 -3.10 7.85
N THR A 45 15.80 -1.85 8.25
CA THR A 45 14.88 -0.75 7.99
C THR A 45 15.61 0.57 7.74
N LEU A 46 14.85 1.62 7.41
CA LEU A 46 15.39 2.97 7.26
C LEU A 46 15.57 3.64 8.63
N PRO A 47 16.54 4.55 8.77
CA PRO A 47 16.77 5.28 10.02
C PRO A 47 15.53 6.00 10.55
N ASN A 48 14.70 6.59 9.68
CA ASN A 48 13.49 7.32 10.07
C ASN A 48 12.34 6.44 10.59
N THR A 49 12.52 5.12 10.63
CA THR A 49 11.54 4.19 11.23
C THR A 49 11.45 4.37 12.75
N LEU A 50 12.52 4.82 13.39
CA LEU A 50 12.50 5.14 14.82
C LEU A 50 11.45 6.21 15.15
N GLU A 51 11.48 7.30 14.40
CA GLU A 51 10.58 8.43 14.60
C GLU A 51 9.11 8.04 14.36
N LYS A 52 8.86 7.13 13.40
CA LYS A 52 7.52 6.59 13.12
C LYS A 52 6.98 5.78 14.28
N TYR A 53 7.72 4.78 14.76
CA TYR A 53 7.27 3.98 15.90
C TYR A 53 7.15 4.82 17.19
N GLN A 54 8.04 5.77 17.40
CA GLN A 54 7.93 6.68 18.54
C GLN A 54 6.68 7.57 18.45
N PHE A 55 6.38 8.09 17.27
CA PHE A 55 5.15 8.85 17.02
C PHE A 55 3.92 8.00 17.37
N LEU A 56 3.80 6.79 16.78
CA LEU A 56 2.66 5.91 17.00
C LEU A 56 2.50 5.50 18.48
N TYR A 57 3.61 5.22 19.15
CA TYR A 57 3.62 4.92 20.58
C TYR A 57 3.10 6.09 21.42
N ASN A 58 3.51 7.30 21.09
CA ASN A 58 3.06 8.52 21.78
C ASN A 58 1.57 8.83 21.52
N GLN A 59 0.99 8.36 20.40
CA GLN A 59 -0.45 8.44 20.14
C GLN A 59 -1.28 7.43 20.94
N GLY A 60 -0.64 6.54 21.72
CA GLY A 60 -1.32 5.55 22.53
C GLY A 60 -2.01 4.45 21.73
N LEU A 61 -1.51 4.11 20.54
CA LEU A 61 -2.04 3.01 19.72
C LEU A 61 -1.72 1.67 20.39
N THR A 62 -2.74 0.87 20.67
CA THR A 62 -2.62 -0.45 21.31
C THR A 62 -2.76 -1.62 20.34
N ASN A 63 -3.23 -1.35 19.13
CA ASN A 63 -3.43 -2.31 18.05
C ASN A 63 -2.17 -2.53 17.16
N ILE A 64 -1.00 -2.16 17.68
CA ILE A 64 0.28 -2.32 16.98
C ILE A 64 1.18 -3.24 17.80
N LEU A 65 1.79 -4.23 17.15
CA LEU A 65 2.89 -5.00 17.73
C LEU A 65 4.19 -4.21 17.54
N TYR A 66 4.54 -3.45 18.56
CA TYR A 66 5.74 -2.63 18.56
C TYR A 66 7.01 -3.49 18.58
N PRO A 67 8.09 -3.01 17.95
CA PRO A 67 9.42 -3.57 18.18
C PRO A 67 9.80 -3.50 19.67
N LEU A 68 10.68 -4.40 20.08
CA LEU A 68 11.29 -4.36 21.40
C LEU A 68 12.16 -3.10 21.53
N LYS A 69 12.09 -2.44 22.66
CA LYS A 69 13.02 -1.36 22.97
C LYS A 69 14.39 -1.96 23.29
N ASN A 70 15.42 -1.44 22.66
CA ASN A 70 16.79 -1.77 23.00
C ASN A 70 17.22 -1.16 24.35
N PHE A 71 18.44 -1.40 24.81
CA PHE A 71 18.94 -0.84 26.09
C PHE A 71 18.97 0.69 26.12
N GLU A 72 19.01 1.35 24.97
CA GLU A 72 18.87 2.80 24.87
C GLU A 72 17.39 3.27 24.88
N GLN A 73 16.44 2.37 25.15
CA GLN A 73 14.98 2.62 25.13
C GLN A 73 14.45 3.05 23.74
N LYS A 74 15.12 2.65 22.66
CA LYS A 74 14.76 2.96 21.28
C LYS A 74 14.17 1.72 20.57
N PHE A 75 13.16 1.92 19.71
CA PHE A 75 12.55 0.87 18.90
C PHE A 75 13.42 0.40 17.73
N VAL A 76 14.40 1.20 17.33
CA VAL A 76 15.30 0.90 16.21
C VAL A 76 16.73 1.06 16.66
N THR A 77 17.56 0.06 16.39
CA THR A 77 19.01 0.11 16.58
C THR A 77 19.64 0.63 15.30
N ARG A 78 20.55 1.59 15.45
CA ARG A 78 21.32 2.17 14.35
C ARG A 78 22.80 1.87 14.57
N ASN A 79 23.43 1.34 13.55
CA ASN A 79 24.88 1.23 13.47
C ASN A 79 25.37 1.86 12.16
N PRO A 80 26.69 2.04 11.96
CA PRO A 80 27.23 2.65 10.74
C PRO A 80 26.89 1.91 9.44
N LEU A 81 26.52 0.63 9.52
CA LEU A 81 26.28 -0.23 8.35
C LEU A 81 24.81 -0.51 8.10
N ALA A 82 23.95 -0.45 9.13
CA ALA A 82 22.54 -0.79 9.01
C ALA A 82 21.70 -0.16 10.13
N SER A 83 20.43 0.02 9.86
CA SER A 83 19.40 0.24 10.88
C SER A 83 18.46 -0.95 10.87
N PHE A 84 18.07 -1.45 12.04
CA PHE A 84 17.19 -2.59 12.19
C PHE A 84 16.34 -2.49 13.44
N TYR A 85 15.26 -3.23 13.48
CA TYR A 85 14.47 -3.43 14.68
C TYR A 85 14.27 -4.92 14.97
N VAL A 86 13.98 -5.21 16.22
CA VAL A 86 13.71 -6.55 16.74
C VAL A 86 12.31 -6.57 17.33
N SER A 87 11.51 -7.59 17.04
CA SER A 87 10.25 -7.85 17.72
C SER A 87 10.17 -9.32 18.14
N ASN A 88 9.26 -9.67 19.05
CA ASN A 88 8.93 -11.06 19.24
C ASN A 88 8.47 -11.66 17.91
N PHE A 89 8.75 -12.93 17.68
CA PHE A 89 8.17 -13.65 16.55
C PHE A 89 6.78 -14.13 16.94
N TYR A 90 5.81 -13.76 16.14
CA TYR A 90 4.42 -14.19 16.31
C TYR A 90 4.06 -15.13 15.17
N ASP A 91 3.69 -16.35 15.51
CA ASP A 91 3.26 -17.35 14.53
C ASP A 91 1.76 -17.17 14.30
N ASP A 92 1.40 -16.50 13.21
CA ASP A 92 0.01 -16.30 12.83
C ASP A 92 -0.44 -17.45 11.94
N THR A 93 -1.22 -18.35 12.51
CA THR A 93 -1.86 -19.46 11.80
C THR A 93 -3.23 -19.11 11.20
N THR A 94 -3.63 -17.84 11.28
CA THR A 94 -4.95 -17.40 10.79
C THR A 94 -5.02 -17.49 9.28
N ILE A 95 -6.00 -18.22 8.79
CA ILE A 95 -6.26 -18.39 7.34
C ILE A 95 -6.68 -17.04 6.75
N ILE A 96 -6.17 -16.73 5.55
CA ILE A 96 -6.61 -15.58 4.74
C ILE A 96 -8.09 -15.75 4.41
N SER A 97 -8.92 -14.77 4.82
CA SER A 97 -10.38 -14.82 4.71
C SER A 97 -10.98 -13.42 4.75
N GLU A 98 -12.25 -13.27 4.35
CA GLU A 98 -12.98 -12.02 4.46
C GLU A 98 -13.01 -11.47 5.89
N PRO A 99 -13.24 -12.27 6.97
CA PRO A 99 -13.13 -11.77 8.34
C PRO A 99 -11.76 -11.18 8.66
N LYS A 100 -10.65 -11.82 8.27
CA LYS A 100 -9.30 -11.26 8.47
C LYS A 100 -9.13 -9.96 7.69
N ALA A 101 -9.65 -9.87 6.47
CA ALA A 101 -9.63 -8.66 5.66
C ALA A 101 -10.41 -7.52 6.34
N GLN A 102 -11.62 -7.82 6.86
CA GLN A 102 -12.42 -6.84 7.58
C GLN A 102 -11.74 -6.37 8.87
N HIS A 103 -11.11 -7.27 9.62
CA HIS A 103 -10.32 -6.90 10.81
C HIS A 103 -9.16 -5.97 10.44
N MET A 104 -8.44 -6.25 9.36
CA MET A 104 -7.37 -5.36 8.91
C MET A 104 -7.89 -3.96 8.57
N LEU A 105 -9.01 -3.84 7.86
CA LEU A 105 -9.64 -2.54 7.58
C LEU A 105 -10.01 -1.80 8.86
N ASN A 106 -10.62 -2.49 9.83
CA ASN A 106 -10.97 -1.90 11.13
C ASN A 106 -9.72 -1.41 11.91
N GLU A 107 -8.62 -2.17 11.84
CA GLU A 107 -7.37 -1.76 12.50
C GLU A 107 -6.70 -0.58 11.79
N LEU A 108 -6.84 -0.48 10.46
CA LEU A 108 -6.43 0.71 9.70
C LEU A 108 -7.29 1.92 10.08
N ASP A 109 -8.61 1.77 10.22
CA ASP A 109 -9.50 2.85 10.66
C ASP A 109 -9.08 3.37 12.05
N ASN A 110 -8.82 2.46 12.99
CA ASN A 110 -8.34 2.84 14.33
C ASN A 110 -6.98 3.58 14.27
N LEU A 111 -6.07 3.13 13.41
CA LEU A 111 -4.80 3.82 13.16
C LEU A 111 -5.04 5.24 12.63
N HIS A 112 -5.91 5.37 11.63
CA HIS A 112 -6.23 6.65 10.98
C HIS A 112 -6.92 7.60 11.96
N GLU A 113 -7.95 7.15 12.67
CA GLU A 113 -8.70 7.96 13.62
C GLU A 113 -7.78 8.56 14.70
N LYS A 114 -6.96 7.71 15.34
CA LYS A 114 -6.06 8.15 16.43
C LYS A 114 -4.93 9.06 15.99
N THR A 115 -4.56 9.01 14.71
CA THR A 115 -3.49 9.85 14.16
C THR A 115 -3.99 10.98 13.28
N SER A 116 -5.33 11.16 13.19
CA SER A 116 -5.97 12.14 12.32
C SER A 116 -5.69 13.58 12.74
N PHE A 117 -5.47 14.43 11.75
CA PHE A 117 -5.41 15.87 11.92
C PHE A 117 -5.89 16.58 10.65
N LYS A 118 -6.52 17.75 10.83
CA LYS A 118 -7.00 18.57 9.72
C LYS A 118 -5.87 19.39 9.11
N ARG A 119 -5.71 19.28 7.81
CA ARG A 119 -4.84 20.16 7.04
C ARG A 119 -5.67 21.15 6.24
N GLN A 120 -5.47 22.43 6.52
CA GLN A 120 -6.10 23.51 5.79
C GLN A 120 -5.71 23.46 4.30
N LEU A 121 -6.71 23.57 3.44
CA LEU A 121 -6.54 23.66 2.01
C LEU A 121 -6.23 25.12 1.65
N ASN A 122 -5.01 25.37 1.18
CA ASN A 122 -4.67 26.66 0.59
C ASN A 122 -4.94 26.58 -0.93
N PRO A 123 -5.93 27.31 -1.47
CA PRO A 123 -6.25 27.28 -2.89
C PRO A 123 -5.06 27.61 -3.79
N MET A 124 -4.17 28.50 -3.34
CA MET A 124 -2.97 28.87 -4.09
C MET A 124 -1.95 27.75 -4.24
N THR A 125 -1.88 26.81 -3.28
CA THR A 125 -0.93 25.70 -3.33
C THR A 125 -1.57 24.38 -3.76
N SER A 126 -2.88 24.20 -3.52
CA SER A 126 -3.60 22.98 -3.86
C SER A 126 -3.94 22.91 -5.34
N ARG A 127 -4.39 24.01 -5.92
CA ARG A 127 -4.78 24.09 -7.35
C ARG A 127 -3.62 23.73 -8.30
N PRO A 128 -2.43 24.32 -8.18
CA PRO A 128 -1.30 23.94 -9.04
C PRO A 128 -0.93 22.46 -8.96
N LYS A 129 -1.04 21.83 -7.78
CA LYS A 129 -0.76 20.40 -7.61
C LYS A 129 -1.79 19.52 -8.33
N PHE A 130 -3.07 19.88 -8.32
CA PHE A 130 -4.09 19.17 -9.08
C PHE A 130 -3.91 19.35 -10.59
N GLU A 131 -3.56 20.55 -11.04
CA GLU A 131 -3.26 20.82 -12.45
C GLU A 131 -2.02 20.04 -12.90
N GLU A 132 -0.98 19.98 -12.07
CA GLU A 132 0.21 19.15 -12.36
C GLU A 132 -0.13 17.67 -12.48
N LEU A 133 -0.95 17.13 -11.56
CA LEU A 133 -1.40 15.73 -11.63
C LEU A 133 -2.22 15.47 -12.89
N THR A 134 -3.13 16.36 -13.25
CA THR A 134 -3.91 16.27 -14.50
C THR A 134 -3.00 16.25 -15.71
N ASN A 135 -2.05 17.17 -15.81
CA ASN A 135 -1.11 17.25 -16.92
C ASN A 135 -0.22 15.99 -17.03
N ARG A 136 0.18 15.41 -15.90
CA ARG A 136 0.94 14.15 -15.87
C ARG A 136 0.10 12.98 -16.39
N LEU A 137 -1.18 12.89 -16.00
CA LEU A 137 -2.10 11.88 -16.49
C LEU A 137 -2.35 12.03 -18.00
N ASP A 138 -2.63 13.24 -18.48
CA ASP A 138 -2.85 13.52 -19.89
C ASP A 138 -1.60 13.16 -20.72
N TYR A 139 -0.42 13.51 -20.23
CA TYR A 139 0.85 13.11 -20.85
C TYR A 139 1.00 11.58 -20.90
N LYS A 140 0.68 10.88 -19.78
CA LYS A 140 0.76 9.41 -19.72
C LYS A 140 -0.17 8.76 -20.74
N PHE A 141 -1.42 9.20 -20.82
CA PHE A 141 -2.38 8.68 -21.80
C PHE A 141 -1.95 9.00 -23.24
N LYS A 142 -1.41 10.17 -23.49
CA LYS A 142 -0.87 10.50 -24.83
C LYS A 142 0.32 9.60 -25.21
N MET A 143 1.19 9.28 -24.27
CA MET A 143 2.26 8.30 -24.48
C MET A 143 1.70 6.92 -24.84
N LEU A 144 0.70 6.43 -24.10
CA LEU A 144 0.05 5.14 -24.36
C LEU A 144 -0.64 5.12 -25.72
N GLU A 145 -1.35 6.18 -26.10
CA GLU A 145 -1.96 6.32 -27.44
C GLU A 145 -0.92 6.26 -28.55
N ASN A 146 0.21 6.96 -28.40
CA ASN A 146 1.30 6.93 -29.37
C ASN A 146 1.93 5.52 -29.47
N TYR A 147 2.09 4.84 -28.33
CA TYR A 147 2.56 3.46 -28.31
C TYR A 147 1.60 2.54 -29.09
N ILE A 148 0.31 2.60 -28.82
CA ILE A 148 -0.70 1.80 -29.53
C ILE A 148 -0.66 2.05 -31.04
N ARG A 149 -0.62 3.31 -31.48
CA ARG A 149 -0.46 3.65 -32.90
C ARG A 149 0.81 3.05 -33.51
N SER A 150 1.90 3.02 -32.75
CA SER A 150 3.14 2.39 -33.22
C SER A 150 3.04 0.87 -33.33
N VAL A 151 2.21 0.24 -32.48
CA VAL A 151 1.93 -1.20 -32.54
C VAL A 151 1.01 -1.51 -33.74
N GLU A 152 -0.04 -0.70 -33.96
CA GLU A 152 -0.97 -0.84 -35.10
C GLU A 152 -0.27 -0.67 -36.47
N ALA A 153 0.78 0.16 -36.54
CA ALA A 153 1.51 0.41 -37.76
C ALA A 153 2.43 -0.74 -38.16
N LYS A 154 2.62 -1.75 -37.33
CA LYS A 154 3.47 -2.93 -37.56
C LYS A 154 2.64 -4.17 -37.93
N PRO A 155 3.22 -5.19 -38.56
CA PRO A 155 2.60 -6.49 -38.70
C PRO A 155 2.26 -7.07 -37.32
N LEU A 156 1.04 -7.62 -37.16
CA LEU A 156 0.62 -8.24 -35.93
C LEU A 156 1.50 -9.45 -35.59
N ASN A 157 1.87 -9.55 -34.33
CA ASN A 157 2.63 -10.66 -33.77
C ASN A 157 2.05 -11.10 -32.43
N MET A 158 2.62 -12.14 -31.81
CA MET A 158 2.14 -12.70 -30.56
C MET A 158 2.19 -11.73 -29.38
N TYR A 159 2.99 -10.66 -29.43
CA TYR A 159 3.10 -9.64 -28.38
C TYR A 159 2.16 -8.46 -28.63
N SER A 160 1.98 -8.06 -29.90
CA SER A 160 1.13 -6.92 -30.26
C SER A 160 -0.37 -7.22 -30.11
N MET A 161 -0.81 -8.43 -30.44
CA MET A 161 -2.22 -8.79 -30.39
C MET A 161 -2.84 -8.65 -28.96
N PRO A 162 -2.23 -9.16 -27.87
CA PRO A 162 -2.78 -8.97 -26.53
C PRO A 162 -2.81 -7.50 -26.11
N VAL A 163 -1.84 -6.69 -26.51
CA VAL A 163 -1.82 -5.25 -26.22
C VAL A 163 -3.03 -4.56 -26.86
N LEU A 164 -3.27 -4.79 -28.14
CA LEU A 164 -4.39 -4.19 -28.86
C LEU A 164 -5.75 -4.68 -28.33
N ALA A 165 -5.88 -5.99 -28.07
CA ALA A 165 -7.09 -6.59 -27.57
C ALA A 165 -7.52 -6.03 -26.17
N ASN A 166 -6.55 -5.60 -25.35
CA ASN A 166 -6.82 -5.11 -24.01
C ASN A 166 -6.81 -3.57 -23.90
N TYR A 167 -6.54 -2.83 -24.97
CA TYR A 167 -6.44 -1.37 -24.92
C TYR A 167 -7.76 -0.69 -24.51
N GLN A 168 -8.91 -1.30 -24.82
CA GLN A 168 -10.20 -0.77 -24.40
C GLN A 168 -10.30 -0.55 -22.89
N TYR A 169 -9.74 -1.44 -22.06
CA TYR A 169 -9.72 -1.27 -20.60
C TYR A 169 -8.93 -0.05 -20.15
N VAL A 170 -7.87 0.34 -20.89
CA VAL A 170 -7.13 1.58 -20.62
C VAL A 170 -7.97 2.80 -20.94
N LEU A 171 -8.75 2.78 -22.03
CA LEU A 171 -9.67 3.85 -22.38
C LEU A 171 -10.81 4.00 -21.36
N ASP A 172 -11.34 2.90 -20.87
CA ASP A 172 -12.39 2.92 -19.83
C ASP A 172 -11.82 3.44 -18.51
N ALA A 173 -10.60 3.03 -18.12
CA ALA A 173 -9.91 3.59 -16.96
C ALA A 173 -9.66 5.10 -17.11
N LYS A 174 -9.33 5.60 -18.31
CA LYS A 174 -9.19 7.05 -18.59
C LYS A 174 -10.49 7.79 -18.33
N LYS A 175 -11.62 7.29 -18.87
CA LYS A 175 -12.95 7.89 -18.67
C LYS A 175 -13.30 7.96 -17.19
N GLU A 176 -13.09 6.85 -16.48
CA GLU A 176 -13.42 6.75 -15.05
C GLU A 176 -12.53 7.67 -14.21
N LEU A 177 -11.22 7.73 -14.48
CA LEU A 177 -10.31 8.65 -13.79
C LEU A 177 -10.73 10.11 -13.97
N VAL A 178 -11.13 10.52 -15.17
CA VAL A 178 -11.62 11.90 -15.43
C VAL A 178 -12.93 12.16 -14.67
N ARG A 179 -13.84 11.19 -14.63
CA ARG A 179 -15.11 11.29 -13.89
C ARG A 179 -14.87 11.46 -12.39
N LEU A 180 -14.08 10.55 -11.80
CA LEU A 180 -13.74 10.58 -10.37
C LEU A 180 -12.97 11.85 -9.99
N GLN A 181 -12.03 12.30 -10.83
CA GLN A 181 -11.28 13.52 -10.60
C GLN A 181 -12.20 14.75 -10.51
N LYS A 182 -13.19 14.87 -11.39
CA LYS A 182 -14.17 15.97 -11.33
C LYS A 182 -14.97 15.95 -10.01
N ARG A 183 -15.44 14.77 -9.57
CA ARG A 183 -16.18 14.62 -8.30
C ARG A 183 -15.31 14.97 -7.09
N ILE A 184 -14.07 14.48 -7.06
CA ILE A 184 -13.10 14.78 -6.00
C ILE A 184 -12.80 16.27 -5.93
N ILE A 185 -12.53 16.93 -7.07
CA ILE A 185 -12.25 18.37 -7.12
C ILE A 185 -13.45 19.19 -6.64
N SER A 186 -14.67 18.82 -7.04
CA SER A 186 -15.89 19.45 -6.56
C SER A 186 -16.05 19.32 -5.05
N SER A 187 -15.81 18.12 -4.52
CA SER A 187 -15.88 17.86 -3.07
C SER A 187 -14.80 18.63 -2.29
N ILE A 188 -13.59 18.76 -2.84
CA ILE A 188 -12.49 19.53 -2.21
C ILE A 188 -12.79 21.04 -2.22
N LYS A 189 -13.36 21.58 -3.31
CA LYS A 189 -13.72 22.99 -3.39
C LYS A 189 -14.79 23.39 -2.37
N ALA A 190 -15.61 22.45 -1.93
CA ALA A 190 -16.64 22.65 -0.91
C ALA A 190 -16.10 22.52 0.53
N LYS A 191 -14.81 22.22 0.71
CA LYS A 191 -14.18 21.99 2.01
C LYS A 191 -13.01 22.96 2.25
N ASP A 192 -12.88 23.45 3.47
CA ASP A 192 -11.75 24.28 3.89
C ASP A 192 -10.53 23.45 4.32
N SER A 193 -10.73 22.16 4.60
CA SER A 193 -9.68 21.25 5.09
C SER A 193 -9.91 19.82 4.62
N ILE A 194 -8.84 19.04 4.60
CA ILE A 194 -8.86 17.58 4.39
C ILE A 194 -8.19 16.92 5.60
N ASP A 195 -8.74 15.78 6.02
CA ASP A 195 -8.17 14.98 7.08
C ASP A 195 -6.97 14.18 6.55
N TYR A 196 -5.87 14.26 7.27
CA TYR A 196 -4.65 13.49 7.09
C TYR A 196 -4.42 12.62 8.31
N SER A 197 -3.85 11.46 8.11
CA SER A 197 -3.51 10.52 9.17
C SER A 197 -2.15 9.88 8.90
N PHE A 198 -1.65 9.11 9.84
CA PHE A 198 -0.56 8.18 9.55
C PHE A 198 -1.13 6.97 8.81
N VAL A 199 -0.69 6.75 7.58
CA VAL A 199 -1.07 5.60 6.76
C VAL A 199 0.01 4.52 6.82
N HIS A 200 -0.41 3.25 6.84
CA HIS A 200 0.46 2.07 6.84
C HIS A 200 1.31 1.98 5.56
N ASN A 201 0.71 2.37 4.43
CA ASN A 201 1.34 2.48 3.11
C ASN A 201 1.85 1.14 2.49
N ASN A 202 1.61 0.00 3.15
CA ASN A 202 1.85 -1.36 2.62
C ASN A 202 0.94 -2.38 3.33
N PRO A 203 -0.40 -2.23 3.27
CA PRO A 203 -1.36 -3.02 4.05
C PRO A 203 -1.65 -4.37 3.39
N ARG A 204 -0.75 -5.32 3.53
CA ARG A 204 -0.97 -6.72 3.14
C ARG A 204 -1.66 -7.48 4.26
N LEU A 205 -2.49 -8.46 3.95
CA LEU A 205 -3.14 -9.30 4.98
C LEU A 205 -2.16 -10.03 5.90
N GLU A 206 -0.93 -10.28 5.43
CA GLU A 206 0.16 -10.82 6.23
C GLU A 206 0.67 -9.82 7.30
N HIS A 207 0.35 -8.53 7.14
CA HIS A 207 0.70 -7.48 8.10
C HIS A 207 -0.37 -7.27 9.19
N THR A 208 -1.37 -8.15 9.23
CA THR A 208 -2.33 -8.26 10.34
C THR A 208 -2.16 -9.61 11.00
N ILE A 209 -1.77 -9.61 12.26
CA ILE A 209 -1.51 -10.83 13.05
C ILE A 209 -2.60 -10.99 14.09
N ASN A 210 -3.16 -12.19 14.20
CA ASN A 210 -3.99 -12.58 15.33
C ASN A 210 -3.08 -13.10 16.45
N TYR A 211 -3.11 -12.42 17.58
CA TYR A 211 -2.38 -12.83 18.76
C TYR A 211 -3.29 -12.76 19.99
N ASN A 212 -3.45 -13.88 20.69
CA ASN A 212 -4.35 -14.01 21.84
C ASN A 212 -5.81 -13.55 21.57
N GLY A 213 -6.32 -13.85 20.36
CA GLY A 213 -7.69 -13.48 19.98
C GLY A 213 -7.91 -12.02 19.57
N SER A 214 -6.86 -11.22 19.53
CA SER A 214 -6.90 -9.83 19.05
C SER A 214 -6.05 -9.66 17.81
N TYR A 215 -6.48 -8.74 16.94
CA TYR A 215 -5.73 -8.42 15.70
C TYR A 215 -4.83 -7.22 15.91
N TYR A 216 -3.64 -7.30 15.35
CA TYR A 216 -2.60 -6.27 15.47
C TYR A 216 -1.98 -5.97 14.11
N LEU A 217 -1.65 -4.71 13.88
CA LEU A 217 -0.85 -4.28 12.73
C LEU A 217 0.65 -4.45 13.03
N ILE A 218 1.38 -4.87 11.98
CA ILE A 218 2.85 -4.95 11.97
C ILE A 218 3.43 -4.25 10.74
N SER A 219 4.75 -4.15 10.66
CA SER A 219 5.47 -3.65 9.46
C SER A 219 5.12 -2.22 9.06
N LEU A 220 4.95 -1.32 10.04
CA LEU A 220 4.64 0.11 9.85
C LEU A 220 5.84 0.95 9.40
N ASP A 221 6.97 0.33 9.10
CA ASP A 221 8.21 1.00 8.64
C ASP A 221 8.03 1.76 7.32
N ASN A 222 7.10 1.34 6.46
CA ASN A 222 6.74 2.07 5.23
C ASN A 222 5.72 3.19 5.45
N GLY A 223 5.16 3.31 6.66
CA GLY A 223 4.13 4.29 6.98
C GLY A 223 4.59 5.74 6.76
N LYS A 224 3.64 6.61 6.51
CA LYS A 224 3.84 8.05 6.28
C LYS A 224 2.56 8.82 6.58
N ILE A 225 2.64 10.14 6.60
CA ILE A 225 1.44 10.99 6.63
C ILE A 225 0.79 10.99 5.24
N GLY A 226 -0.50 10.74 5.20
CA GLY A 226 -1.29 10.67 3.97
C GLY A 226 -2.80 10.73 4.22
N VAL A 227 -3.59 10.61 3.16
CA VAL A 227 -5.05 10.45 3.25
C VAL A 227 -5.35 8.96 3.40
N GLU A 228 -6.28 8.61 4.27
CA GLU A 228 -6.65 7.23 4.62
C GLU A 228 -6.98 6.34 3.40
N SER A 229 -7.67 6.92 2.40
CA SER A 229 -8.00 6.22 1.14
C SER A 229 -6.79 5.60 0.43
N LEU A 230 -5.57 6.07 0.74
CA LEU A 230 -4.34 5.48 0.20
C LEU A 230 -4.10 4.08 0.74
N ASP A 231 -4.37 3.84 2.03
CA ASP A 231 -4.23 2.51 2.61
C ASP A 231 -5.27 1.54 2.03
N PHE A 232 -6.49 1.99 1.87
CA PHE A 232 -7.54 1.16 1.28
C PHE A 232 -7.25 0.81 -0.19
N ALA A 233 -6.74 1.78 -0.98
CA ALA A 233 -6.32 1.52 -2.34
C ALA A 233 -5.16 0.50 -2.41
N LYS A 234 -4.18 0.66 -1.54
CA LYS A 234 -3.05 -0.28 -1.46
C LYS A 234 -3.47 -1.63 -0.91
N PHE A 235 -4.37 -1.67 0.07
CA PHE A 235 -4.93 -2.93 0.56
C PHE A 235 -5.57 -3.73 -0.57
N TYR A 236 -6.39 -3.10 -1.39
CA TYR A 236 -6.97 -3.77 -2.56
C TYR A 236 -5.88 -4.28 -3.50
N ILE A 237 -4.97 -3.40 -3.93
CA ILE A 237 -3.93 -3.70 -4.93
C ILE A 237 -2.97 -4.81 -4.48
N GLU A 238 -2.58 -4.82 -3.20
CA GLU A 238 -1.64 -5.80 -2.66
C GLU A 238 -2.28 -7.18 -2.42
N ASN A 239 -3.61 -7.23 -2.35
CA ASN A 239 -4.36 -8.45 -2.03
C ASN A 239 -5.31 -8.90 -3.16
N GLU A 240 -5.41 -8.19 -4.29
CA GLU A 240 -6.38 -8.43 -5.39
C GLU A 240 -6.32 -9.83 -6.02
N ASN A 241 -5.21 -10.54 -5.83
CA ASN A 241 -5.05 -11.90 -6.33
C ASN A 241 -5.53 -12.98 -5.33
N LEU A 242 -5.94 -12.58 -4.14
CA LEU A 242 -6.54 -13.47 -3.17
C LEU A 242 -8.01 -13.75 -3.56
N ASN A 243 -8.49 -14.93 -3.22
CA ASN A 243 -9.88 -15.30 -3.46
C ASN A 243 -10.79 -14.71 -2.36
N LEU A 244 -11.05 -13.41 -2.43
CA LEU A 244 -11.88 -12.64 -1.48
C LEU A 244 -12.94 -11.86 -2.25
N ASP A 245 -14.13 -11.70 -1.64
CA ASP A 245 -15.18 -10.84 -2.16
C ASP A 245 -14.90 -9.36 -1.84
N PHE A 246 -13.97 -8.76 -2.58
CA PHE A 246 -13.60 -7.35 -2.41
C PHE A 246 -14.76 -6.38 -2.63
N LYS A 247 -15.72 -6.72 -3.49
CA LYS A 247 -16.91 -5.89 -3.69
C LYS A 247 -17.67 -5.72 -2.38
N ASN A 248 -18.05 -6.82 -1.73
CA ASN A 248 -18.79 -6.77 -0.48
C ASN A 248 -17.94 -6.20 0.69
N ILE A 249 -16.65 -6.54 0.76
CA ILE A 249 -15.74 -6.00 1.77
C ILE A 249 -15.74 -4.46 1.71
N PHE A 250 -15.55 -3.85 0.54
CA PHE A 250 -15.44 -2.40 0.41
C PHE A 250 -16.80 -1.68 0.43
N ILE A 251 -17.87 -2.29 -0.11
CA ILE A 251 -19.23 -1.73 0.05
C ILE A 251 -19.57 -1.62 1.53
N ASN A 252 -19.31 -2.65 2.32
CA ASN A 252 -19.59 -2.64 3.75
C ASN A 252 -18.70 -1.64 4.50
N HIS A 253 -17.42 -1.56 4.16
CA HIS A 253 -16.48 -0.65 4.77
C HIS A 253 -16.84 0.83 4.54
N PHE A 254 -17.18 1.20 3.30
CA PHE A 254 -17.52 2.58 2.97
C PHE A 254 -18.99 2.95 3.24
N LYS A 255 -19.81 2.01 3.70
CA LYS A 255 -21.22 2.25 4.00
C LYS A 255 -21.39 3.31 5.10
N GLY A 256 -22.09 4.39 4.74
CA GLY A 256 -22.34 5.51 5.68
C GLY A 256 -21.18 6.51 5.81
N LEU A 257 -20.05 6.26 5.16
CA LEU A 257 -18.96 7.23 5.09
C LEU A 257 -19.23 8.30 4.04
N ASN A 258 -18.48 9.41 4.10
CA ASN A 258 -18.54 10.46 3.10
C ASN A 258 -18.13 9.91 1.73
N PRO A 259 -18.96 10.06 0.67
CA PRO A 259 -18.66 9.55 -0.68
C PRO A 259 -17.30 9.98 -1.24
N PHE A 260 -16.76 11.09 -0.79
CA PHE A 260 -15.43 11.57 -1.16
C PHE A 260 -14.35 10.51 -0.92
N TYR A 261 -14.38 9.78 0.19
CA TYR A 261 -13.34 8.79 0.51
C TYR A 261 -13.43 7.57 -0.41
N TYR A 262 -14.64 7.15 -0.77
CA TYR A 262 -14.85 6.07 -1.74
C TYR A 262 -14.41 6.47 -3.15
N ASP A 263 -14.79 7.66 -3.62
CA ASP A 263 -14.33 8.18 -4.91
C ASP A 263 -12.81 8.32 -4.95
N TYR A 264 -12.21 8.79 -3.86
CA TYR A 264 -10.77 8.98 -3.79
C TYR A 264 -10.02 7.64 -3.73
N PHE A 265 -10.55 6.65 -3.02
CA PHE A 265 -10.07 5.26 -3.06
C PHE A 265 -10.06 4.71 -4.49
N ARG A 266 -11.19 4.77 -5.19
CA ARG A 266 -11.34 4.29 -6.58
C ARG A 266 -10.36 5.00 -7.52
N TYR A 267 -10.25 6.30 -7.39
CA TYR A 267 -9.30 7.11 -8.15
C TYR A 267 -7.86 6.68 -7.93
N LEU A 268 -7.45 6.46 -6.70
CA LEU A 268 -6.09 6.02 -6.37
C LEU A 268 -5.76 4.63 -6.90
N VAL A 269 -6.70 3.69 -6.87
CA VAL A 269 -6.51 2.35 -7.44
C VAL A 269 -6.21 2.46 -8.94
N LEU A 270 -7.06 3.14 -9.71
CA LEU A 270 -6.85 3.32 -11.15
C LEU A 270 -5.60 4.12 -11.47
N LEU A 271 -5.31 5.17 -10.70
CA LEU A 271 -4.09 5.96 -10.87
C LEU A 271 -2.83 5.11 -10.72
N ILE A 272 -2.80 4.23 -9.72
CA ILE A 272 -1.66 3.32 -9.49
C ILE A 272 -1.54 2.33 -10.66
N TYR A 273 -2.63 1.75 -11.15
CA TYR A 273 -2.58 0.84 -12.29
C TYR A 273 -2.09 1.54 -13.55
N ILE A 274 -2.64 2.71 -13.90
CA ILE A 274 -2.19 3.46 -15.08
C ILE A 274 -0.72 3.88 -14.95
N SER A 275 -0.24 4.17 -13.73
CA SER A 275 1.18 4.49 -13.52
C SER A 275 2.13 3.33 -13.82
N ARG A 276 1.67 2.08 -13.70
CA ARG A 276 2.45 0.87 -14.02
C ARG A 276 2.64 0.63 -15.53
N LEU A 277 1.77 1.20 -16.38
CA LEU A 277 1.83 1.04 -17.83
C LEU A 277 2.98 1.88 -18.41
N ASP A 278 4.23 1.44 -18.27
CA ASP A 278 5.39 2.05 -18.91
C ASP A 278 5.68 1.38 -20.23
N VAL A 279 6.21 2.16 -21.18
CA VAL A 279 6.63 1.68 -22.49
C VAL A 279 8.14 1.45 -22.47
N ALA A 280 8.53 0.19 -22.39
CA ALA A 280 9.92 -0.25 -22.50
C ALA A 280 10.33 -0.42 -23.99
N SER A 281 11.62 -0.60 -24.23
CA SER A 281 12.13 -0.91 -25.58
C SER A 281 11.84 -2.35 -26.02
N ASP A 282 11.57 -3.25 -25.09
CA ASP A 282 11.30 -4.67 -25.32
C ASP A 282 9.79 -4.93 -25.46
N GLU A 283 9.38 -5.49 -26.61
CA GLU A 283 7.97 -5.77 -26.90
C GLU A 283 7.37 -6.85 -25.98
N TYR A 284 8.16 -7.84 -25.54
CA TYR A 284 7.71 -8.85 -24.59
C TYR A 284 7.40 -8.24 -23.24
N ILE A 285 8.31 -7.42 -22.70
CA ILE A 285 8.10 -6.72 -21.41
C ILE A 285 6.87 -5.83 -21.48
N ASN A 286 6.70 -5.09 -22.58
CA ASN A 286 5.53 -4.24 -22.79
C ASN A 286 4.23 -5.06 -22.78
N ALA A 287 4.19 -6.20 -23.48
CA ALA A 287 3.02 -7.06 -23.52
C ALA A 287 2.69 -7.62 -22.14
N GLU A 288 3.69 -8.09 -21.38
CA GLU A 288 3.52 -8.63 -20.03
C GLU A 288 2.94 -7.56 -19.06
N ILE A 289 3.56 -6.37 -19.02
CA ILE A 289 3.09 -5.24 -18.19
C ILE A 289 1.67 -4.86 -18.61
N PHE A 290 1.39 -4.80 -19.91
CA PHE A 290 0.08 -4.38 -20.39
C PHE A 290 -1.00 -5.38 -20.04
N ILE A 291 -0.78 -6.67 -20.28
CA ILE A 291 -1.72 -7.75 -19.94
C ILE A 291 -1.98 -7.80 -18.42
N SER A 292 -0.91 -7.81 -17.62
CA SER A 292 -1.07 -7.89 -16.15
C SER A 292 -1.84 -6.70 -15.60
N THR A 293 -1.50 -5.48 -16.05
CA THR A 293 -2.16 -4.25 -15.59
C THR A 293 -3.61 -4.16 -16.06
N THR A 294 -3.89 -4.50 -17.32
CA THR A 294 -5.28 -4.46 -17.84
C THR A 294 -6.15 -5.53 -17.21
N ASN A 295 -5.60 -6.69 -16.83
CA ASN A 295 -6.33 -7.68 -16.01
C ASN A 295 -6.70 -7.11 -14.63
N SER A 296 -5.81 -6.38 -13.97
CA SER A 296 -6.12 -5.70 -12.70
C SER A 296 -7.20 -4.62 -12.90
N ILE A 297 -7.13 -3.83 -13.98
CA ILE A 297 -8.17 -2.84 -14.32
C ILE A 297 -9.52 -3.54 -14.57
N LYS A 298 -9.55 -4.67 -15.27
CA LYS A 298 -10.76 -5.46 -15.47
C LYS A 298 -11.37 -5.94 -14.15
N LYS A 299 -10.54 -6.47 -13.24
CA LYS A 299 -10.97 -6.85 -11.89
C LYS A 299 -11.54 -5.66 -11.11
N TYR A 300 -10.88 -4.50 -11.22
CA TYR A 300 -11.37 -3.26 -10.62
C TYR A 300 -12.80 -2.93 -11.09
N PHE A 301 -13.07 -2.95 -12.39
CA PHE A 301 -14.42 -2.68 -12.91
C PHE A 301 -15.44 -3.73 -12.44
N THR A 302 -15.05 -5.01 -12.40
CA THR A 302 -15.94 -6.06 -11.87
C THR A 302 -16.32 -5.80 -10.40
N ASN A 303 -15.40 -5.29 -9.58
CA ASN A 303 -15.61 -5.09 -8.16
C ASN A 303 -16.28 -3.74 -7.82
N PHE A 304 -16.05 -2.68 -8.62
CA PHE A 304 -16.38 -1.30 -8.21
C PHE A 304 -17.17 -0.49 -9.23
N GLN A 305 -17.56 -1.08 -10.37
CA GLN A 305 -18.47 -0.41 -11.30
C GLN A 305 -19.87 -0.43 -10.69
N ASP A 306 -20.46 0.75 -10.49
CA ASP A 306 -21.84 0.86 -10.03
C ASP A 306 -22.78 0.37 -11.13
N VAL A 307 -23.68 -0.55 -10.78
CA VAL A 307 -24.66 -1.16 -11.71
C VAL A 307 -25.73 -0.14 -12.17
N ASN A 308 -25.75 1.05 -11.57
CA ASN A 308 -26.83 2.05 -11.75
C ASN A 308 -26.39 3.33 -12.50
N GLU A 309 -25.27 3.34 -13.24
CA GLU A 309 -24.80 4.56 -13.93
C GLU A 309 -25.07 4.59 -15.44
N ASP A 310 -25.87 3.67 -15.97
CA ASP A 310 -26.28 3.69 -17.41
C ASP A 310 -27.50 4.57 -17.69
N ASP A 311 -28.03 5.31 -16.70
CA ASP A 311 -29.28 6.10 -16.82
C ASP A 311 -29.09 7.62 -16.53
N GLU A 312 -27.92 8.23 -16.83
CA GLU A 312 -27.79 9.69 -16.87
C GLU A 312 -27.16 10.23 -18.16
#